data_1d78db94201c6b01d4ed42b6693d241d
#
_entry.id   1d78db94201c6b01d4ed42b6693d241d
#
_cell.length_a   1.000
_cell.length_b   1.000
_cell.length_c   1.000
_cell.angle_alpha   90.00
_cell.angle_beta   90.00
_cell.angle_gamma   90.00
#
_symmetry.space_group_name_H-M   'P 1'
#
loop_
_entity.id
_entity.type
_entity.pdbx_description
1 polymer ?
#
loop_
_entity_poly.entity_id
_entity_poly.type
_entity_poly.pdbx_seq_one_letter_code
_entity_poly.pdbx_strand_id
1 'polypeptide(L)'
;MSDLHYLTRRRALRSLSAGFGYMAFTGLASQASGRPALATNPLAPRKAHFPGKAKRVIFACMRGGPSHVDTFDYKPELSSNNGKKIDGRSIMESPWKFEPRGESGLPISELFPHLSRHADDLCLLNGMYGDVPAHPQAFVQLHTGSFQFVRPSMGSWVLYGLGTENENLPGFISLSPPARVGGAQNYGSAFLPALYQGTAIGALGRPIKDASLQNLESSRLTTDLQRRQIDFIQEMNRDLKTRQDTNSQIDGVIKSYELAFRMQAAVPEVMDLARESEDMKNKYGIGQPETDDFGRQCLLARRLAESGVRFIELGQGNWDQHNGLRKNLAKNCTGIDQPLAALLEDLRERGMLDETLVIWGGEFGRTPHVKKQDGRDHNHKGFTFWMAGGGIKGGLRFGATDENGIAAVENRTHFHDLHATILHQLGLDHEKLTYRYAGRDFRLTDVHGQVLKDILA
;
A
#
# COMPACT_ATOMS: atom_id res chain seq x y z
N MET A 1 0.01 37.91 -42.18
CA MET A 1 -0.82 38.19 -40.98
C MET A 1 -0.91 36.89 -40.21
N SER A 2 -0.12 36.77 -39.18
CA SER A 2 0.00 35.52 -38.38
C SER A 2 -1.08 35.51 -37.31
N ASP A 3 -1.97 34.52 -37.41
CA ASP A 3 -2.97 34.24 -36.38
C ASP A 3 -2.28 33.90 -35.04
N LEU A 4 -2.25 34.86 -34.13
CA LEU A 4 -1.98 34.66 -32.72
C LEU A 4 -3.16 33.87 -32.13
N HIS A 5 -3.04 32.53 -32.14
CA HIS A 5 -3.97 31.67 -31.44
C HIS A 5 -3.86 31.92 -29.95
N TYR A 6 -4.79 32.66 -29.40
CA TYR A 6 -4.98 32.78 -27.95
C TYR A 6 -5.11 31.38 -27.33
N LEU A 7 -4.09 30.98 -26.60
CA LEU A 7 -4.14 29.77 -25.75
C LEU A 7 -5.15 30.02 -24.63
N THR A 8 -6.38 29.53 -24.81
CA THR A 8 -7.35 29.57 -23.73
C THR A 8 -6.82 28.68 -22.58
N ARG A 9 -7.10 29.06 -21.31
CA ARG A 9 -6.76 28.32 -20.08
C ARG A 9 -7.08 26.82 -20.22
N ARG A 10 -8.18 26.48 -20.85
CA ARG A 10 -8.63 25.11 -21.15
C ARG A 10 -7.73 24.39 -22.16
N ARG A 11 -7.15 25.09 -23.12
CA ARG A 11 -6.23 24.51 -24.10
C ARG A 11 -4.83 24.32 -23.53
N ALA A 12 -4.34 25.27 -22.73
CA ALA A 12 -3.10 25.13 -21.97
C ALA A 12 -3.16 23.96 -20.99
N LEU A 13 -4.27 23.79 -20.28
CA LEU A 13 -4.51 22.65 -19.38
C LEU A 13 -4.63 21.32 -20.15
N ARG A 14 -5.23 21.30 -21.34
CA ARG A 14 -5.30 20.10 -22.19
C ARG A 14 -3.95 19.69 -22.80
N SER A 15 -3.09 20.62 -23.13
CA SER A 15 -1.76 20.31 -23.65
C SER A 15 -0.77 19.85 -22.57
N LEU A 16 -1.04 20.17 -21.32
CA LEU A 16 -0.36 19.64 -20.12
C LEU A 16 -0.91 18.27 -19.69
N SER A 17 -2.05 17.83 -20.27
CA SER A 17 -2.92 16.77 -19.71
C SER A 17 -2.54 15.34 -20.08
N ALA A 18 -1.41 15.09 -20.69
CA ALA A 18 -0.96 13.71 -20.94
C ALA A 18 -0.34 13.05 -19.68
N GLY A 19 -0.96 13.19 -18.53
CA GLY A 19 -0.55 12.59 -17.24
C GLY A 19 -0.91 13.42 -16.01
N PHE A 20 -0.70 14.72 -16.06
CA PHE A 20 -1.03 15.66 -14.97
C PHE A 20 -2.46 16.20 -15.04
N GLY A 21 -3.15 16.06 -16.16
CA GLY A 21 -4.51 16.58 -16.33
C GLY A 21 -5.56 15.91 -15.46
N TYR A 22 -5.35 14.67 -15.05
CA TYR A 22 -6.28 13.98 -14.15
C TYR A 22 -6.18 14.54 -12.72
N MET A 23 -4.98 14.87 -12.24
CA MET A 23 -4.79 15.53 -10.94
C MET A 23 -5.38 16.94 -10.90
N ALA A 24 -5.27 17.70 -11.99
CA ALA A 24 -5.87 19.03 -12.09
C ALA A 24 -7.41 18.99 -12.19
N PHE A 25 -7.98 17.99 -12.84
CA PHE A 25 -9.43 17.85 -13.03
C PHE A 25 -10.15 17.42 -11.73
N THR A 26 -9.54 16.54 -10.93
CA THR A 26 -10.12 16.16 -9.63
C THR A 26 -10.07 17.32 -8.61
N GLY A 27 -9.06 18.20 -8.70
CA GLY A 27 -9.00 19.43 -7.89
C GLY A 27 -10.10 20.45 -8.22
N LEU A 28 -10.57 20.47 -9.47
CA LEU A 28 -11.65 21.37 -9.92
C LEU A 28 -13.06 20.83 -9.59
N ALA A 29 -13.22 19.54 -9.37
CA ALA A 29 -14.51 18.91 -9.11
C ALA A 29 -14.97 19.00 -7.64
N SER A 30 -14.07 19.38 -6.72
CA SER A 30 -14.36 19.42 -5.27
C SER A 30 -14.78 20.80 -4.73
N GLN A 31 -15.34 21.67 -5.54
CA GLN A 31 -15.62 23.10 -5.25
C GLN A 31 -16.76 23.43 -4.26
N ALA A 32 -17.01 22.67 -3.23
CA ALA A 32 -18.20 22.99 -2.39
C ALA A 32 -18.01 22.94 -0.87
N SER A 33 -16.88 23.38 -0.30
CA SER A 33 -16.92 23.58 1.17
C SER A 33 -15.85 24.57 1.65
N GLY A 34 -16.34 25.74 2.12
CA GLY A 34 -15.50 26.79 2.71
C GLY A 34 -14.77 26.32 3.97
N ARG A 35 -13.48 26.51 4.01
CA ARG A 35 -12.63 26.45 5.20
C ARG A 35 -11.54 27.53 5.12
N PRO A 36 -11.10 28.09 6.26
CA PRO A 36 -10.11 29.16 6.28
C PRO A 36 -8.77 28.70 5.72
N ALA A 37 -8.12 29.60 5.01
CA ALA A 37 -6.84 29.38 4.36
C ALA A 37 -5.75 29.01 5.38
N LEU A 38 -5.24 27.79 5.30
CA LEU A 38 -3.95 27.45 5.91
C LEU A 38 -2.84 28.00 5.00
N ALA A 39 -2.19 29.07 5.43
CA ALA A 39 -1.04 29.68 4.73
C ALA A 39 0.24 28.83 4.77
N THR A 40 0.15 27.60 5.24
CA THR A 40 1.26 26.65 5.38
C THR A 40 1.26 25.62 4.26
N ASN A 41 2.44 25.09 3.93
CA ASN A 41 2.56 23.97 3.00
C ASN A 41 1.64 22.79 3.44
N PRO A 42 0.59 22.41 2.69
CA PRO A 42 -0.33 21.36 3.12
C PRO A 42 0.32 19.97 3.20
N LEU A 43 1.49 19.79 2.59
CA LEU A 43 2.33 18.59 2.73
C LEU A 43 3.44 18.75 3.77
N ALA A 44 3.59 19.91 4.43
CA ALA A 44 4.56 20.05 5.49
C ALA A 44 4.31 19.01 6.60
N PRO A 45 5.37 18.52 7.27
CA PRO A 45 5.21 17.63 8.40
C PRO A 45 4.24 18.20 9.44
N ARG A 46 3.31 17.38 9.87
CA ARG A 46 2.32 17.74 10.89
C ARG A 46 2.60 17.01 12.17
N LYS A 47 2.29 17.66 13.27
CA LYS A 47 2.36 17.02 14.58
C LYS A 47 1.31 15.92 14.66
N ALA A 48 1.75 14.71 15.00
CA ALA A 48 0.85 13.60 15.30
C ALA A 48 -0.03 13.91 16.53
N HIS A 49 -1.11 13.20 16.73
CA HIS A 49 -2.01 13.36 17.88
C HIS A 49 -1.31 12.94 19.18
N PHE A 50 -0.42 11.96 19.10
CA PHE A 50 0.43 11.47 20.18
C PHE A 50 1.76 10.91 19.59
N PRO A 51 2.78 10.63 20.40
CA PRO A 51 4.02 10.03 19.90
C PRO A 51 3.75 8.67 19.25
N GLY A 52 3.99 8.56 17.94
CA GLY A 52 3.91 7.29 17.22
C GLY A 52 5.21 6.49 17.36
N LYS A 53 5.12 5.18 17.24
CA LYS A 53 6.28 4.29 17.16
C LYS A 53 6.82 4.20 15.75
N ALA A 54 5.93 4.13 14.76
CA ALA A 54 6.29 4.12 13.35
C ALA A 54 6.33 5.54 12.76
N LYS A 55 7.27 5.79 11.88
CA LYS A 55 7.34 6.99 11.02
C LYS A 55 6.79 6.72 9.62
N ARG A 56 6.85 5.45 9.19
CA ARG A 56 6.50 5.04 7.82
C ARG A 56 5.93 3.63 7.76
N VAL A 57 5.28 3.33 6.65
CA VAL A 57 4.67 2.02 6.37
C VAL A 57 5.21 1.49 5.04
N ILE A 58 5.59 0.20 5.02
CA ILE A 58 5.82 -0.56 3.80
C ILE A 58 4.78 -1.68 3.77
N PHE A 59 3.88 -1.66 2.80
CA PHE A 59 2.81 -2.65 2.66
C PHE A 59 3.06 -3.55 1.44
N ALA A 60 3.43 -4.80 1.68
CA ALA A 60 3.54 -5.85 0.68
C ALA A 60 2.15 -6.44 0.40
N CYS A 61 1.49 -5.93 -0.64
CA CYS A 61 0.12 -6.25 -1.00
C CYS A 61 0.05 -7.39 -2.03
N MET A 62 -0.44 -8.55 -1.60
CA MET A 62 -0.51 -9.80 -2.36
C MET A 62 -1.87 -9.95 -3.04
N ARG A 63 -2.01 -9.42 -4.26
CA ARG A 63 -3.29 -9.44 -4.97
C ARG A 63 -3.68 -10.84 -5.43
N GLY A 64 -4.86 -11.26 -5.05
CA GLY A 64 -5.45 -12.53 -5.42
C GLY A 64 -5.78 -13.44 -4.23
N GLY A 65 -5.49 -13.00 -3.01
CA GLY A 65 -5.86 -13.71 -1.79
C GLY A 65 -4.96 -14.88 -1.46
N PRO A 66 -3.82 -14.66 -0.80
CA PRO A 66 -2.92 -15.74 -0.35
C PRO A 66 -3.63 -16.79 0.51
N SER A 67 -3.32 -18.05 0.28
CA SER A 67 -3.87 -19.15 1.08
C SER A 67 -3.26 -19.18 2.46
N HIS A 68 -3.98 -18.71 3.48
CA HIS A 68 -3.52 -18.68 4.86
C HIS A 68 -3.21 -20.08 5.39
N VAL A 69 -4.06 -21.07 5.09
CA VAL A 69 -3.89 -22.46 5.56
C VAL A 69 -2.69 -23.19 4.93
N ASP A 70 -2.09 -22.61 3.88
CA ASP A 70 -0.90 -23.14 3.22
C ASP A 70 0.36 -22.30 3.51
N THR A 71 0.23 -21.15 4.22
CA THR A 71 1.33 -20.21 4.44
C THR A 71 1.63 -19.95 5.92
N PHE A 72 0.72 -19.30 6.66
CA PHE A 72 0.98 -18.81 8.04
C PHE A 72 -0.10 -19.19 9.06
N ASP A 73 -1.12 -19.98 8.68
CA ASP A 73 -2.16 -20.44 9.59
C ASP A 73 -2.20 -21.98 9.62
N TYR A 74 -1.29 -22.57 10.37
CA TYR A 74 -1.18 -24.02 10.50
C TYR A 74 -2.44 -24.62 11.11
N LYS A 75 -3.02 -25.61 10.40
CA LYS A 75 -4.24 -26.33 10.78
C LYS A 75 -4.03 -27.84 10.72
N PRO A 76 -3.60 -28.50 11.82
CA PRO A 76 -3.38 -29.95 11.84
C PRO A 76 -4.66 -30.74 11.52
N GLU A 77 -5.83 -30.21 11.85
CA GLU A 77 -7.12 -30.85 11.55
C GLU A 77 -7.41 -30.94 10.03
N LEU A 78 -6.78 -30.11 9.19
CA LEU A 78 -6.91 -30.27 7.74
C LEU A 78 -6.40 -31.63 7.25
N SER A 79 -5.32 -32.14 7.81
CA SER A 79 -4.80 -33.47 7.48
C SER A 79 -5.72 -34.56 7.97
N SER A 80 -6.24 -34.45 9.20
CA SER A 80 -7.21 -35.40 9.79
C SER A 80 -8.55 -35.41 9.03
N ASN A 81 -8.91 -34.29 8.42
CA ASN A 81 -10.17 -34.08 7.69
C ASN A 81 -10.00 -34.16 6.17
N ASN A 82 -8.82 -34.48 5.66
CA ASN A 82 -8.56 -34.54 4.22
C ASN A 82 -9.54 -35.49 3.51
N GLY A 83 -10.20 -34.99 2.46
CA GLY A 83 -11.21 -35.72 1.69
C GLY A 83 -12.59 -35.77 2.35
N LYS A 84 -12.74 -35.48 3.64
CA LYS A 84 -14.05 -35.42 4.30
C LYS A 84 -14.86 -34.21 3.82
N LYS A 85 -16.19 -34.32 3.84
CA LYS A 85 -17.09 -33.21 3.52
C LYS A 85 -17.41 -32.39 4.77
N ILE A 86 -17.08 -31.11 4.75
CA ILE A 86 -17.51 -30.10 5.71
C ILE A 86 -18.25 -29.03 4.92
N ASP A 87 -19.41 -28.61 5.37
CA ASP A 87 -20.32 -27.69 4.64
C ASP A 87 -20.60 -28.13 3.19
N GLY A 88 -20.74 -29.43 2.99
CA GLY A 88 -21.06 -30.04 1.69
C GLY A 88 -19.91 -30.09 0.68
N ARG A 89 -18.71 -29.60 1.03
CA ARG A 89 -17.51 -29.57 0.20
C ARG A 89 -16.37 -30.35 0.81
N SER A 90 -15.55 -31.00 -0.02
CA SER A 90 -14.41 -31.78 0.45
C SER A 90 -13.27 -30.88 0.95
N ILE A 91 -12.74 -31.19 2.11
CA ILE A 91 -11.54 -30.56 2.66
C ILE A 91 -10.31 -31.05 1.89
N MET A 92 -9.35 -30.16 1.72
CA MET A 92 -8.03 -30.45 1.18
C MET A 92 -6.98 -30.03 2.20
N GLU A 93 -6.16 -30.99 2.65
CA GLU A 93 -5.00 -30.67 3.49
C GLU A 93 -4.01 -29.73 2.81
N SER A 94 -3.16 -29.09 3.60
CA SER A 94 -2.03 -28.35 3.04
C SER A 94 -1.02 -29.33 2.47
N PRO A 95 -0.59 -29.14 1.21
CA PRO A 95 0.45 -30.00 0.64
C PRO A 95 1.87 -29.71 1.18
N TRP A 96 2.00 -28.68 2.03
CA TRP A 96 3.28 -28.25 2.60
C TRP A 96 3.35 -28.47 4.09
N LYS A 97 4.56 -28.75 4.59
CA LYS A 97 4.84 -28.90 6.00
C LYS A 97 4.93 -27.55 6.68
N PHE A 98 4.50 -27.53 7.93
CA PHE A 98 4.71 -26.41 8.83
C PHE A 98 5.70 -26.83 9.94
N GLU A 99 6.59 -25.93 10.28
CA GLU A 99 7.56 -26.13 11.33
C GLU A 99 7.56 -24.93 12.27
N PRO A 100 7.76 -25.17 13.59
CA PRO A 100 7.99 -24.08 14.54
C PRO A 100 9.31 -23.38 14.17
N ARG A 101 9.29 -22.05 14.10
CA ARG A 101 10.41 -21.20 13.69
C ARG A 101 10.69 -20.15 14.75
N GLY A 102 11.97 -19.74 14.83
CA GLY A 102 12.45 -18.79 15.84
C GLY A 102 12.39 -19.35 17.26
N GLU A 103 12.72 -18.49 18.22
CA GLU A 103 12.58 -18.81 19.66
C GLU A 103 11.11 -18.83 20.06
N SER A 104 10.27 -18.03 19.38
CA SER A 104 8.82 -17.97 19.58
C SER A 104 8.07 -19.24 19.16
N GLY A 105 8.68 -20.07 18.32
CA GLY A 105 8.05 -21.30 17.81
C GLY A 105 6.87 -21.08 16.89
N LEU A 106 6.81 -19.94 16.18
CA LEU A 106 5.74 -19.65 15.21
C LEU A 106 5.70 -20.72 14.11
N PRO A 107 4.54 -21.35 13.85
CA PRO A 107 4.40 -22.33 12.78
C PRO A 107 4.38 -21.61 11.42
N ILE A 108 5.43 -21.78 10.63
CA ILE A 108 5.56 -21.19 9.29
C ILE A 108 5.73 -22.33 8.27
N SER A 109 5.05 -22.20 7.13
CA SER A 109 5.14 -23.15 6.03
C SER A 109 6.56 -23.23 5.46
N GLU A 110 6.99 -24.42 5.04
CA GLU A 110 8.25 -24.65 4.33
C GLU A 110 8.40 -23.85 3.02
N LEU A 111 7.32 -23.20 2.58
CA LEU A 111 7.33 -22.25 1.46
C LEU A 111 8.13 -20.96 1.73
N PHE A 112 8.48 -20.70 2.99
CA PHE A 112 9.18 -19.47 3.41
C PHE A 112 10.49 -19.75 4.17
N PRO A 113 11.49 -20.41 3.52
CA PRO A 113 12.75 -20.76 4.16
C PRO A 113 13.61 -19.55 4.56
N HIS A 114 13.48 -18.41 3.87
CA HIS A 114 14.21 -17.19 4.18
C HIS A 114 13.47 -16.37 5.25
N LEU A 115 12.20 -16.08 5.04
CA LEU A 115 11.39 -15.27 5.96
C LEU A 115 11.23 -15.94 7.33
N SER A 116 11.20 -17.27 7.38
CA SER A 116 11.12 -18.02 8.64
C SER A 116 12.29 -17.75 9.62
N ARG A 117 13.42 -17.23 9.14
CA ARG A 117 14.54 -16.78 9.97
C ARG A 117 14.22 -15.53 10.78
N HIS A 118 13.19 -14.80 10.35
CA HIS A 118 12.66 -13.61 11.00
C HIS A 118 11.37 -13.87 11.78
N ALA A 119 11.09 -15.13 12.12
CA ALA A 119 9.86 -15.51 12.85
C ALA A 119 9.65 -14.68 14.12
N ASP A 120 10.72 -14.41 14.86
CA ASP A 120 10.67 -13.63 16.11
C ASP A 120 10.42 -12.12 15.89
N ASP A 121 10.40 -11.65 14.63
CA ASP A 121 10.00 -10.29 14.27
C ASP A 121 8.54 -10.20 13.84
N LEU A 122 7.95 -11.35 13.47
CA LEU A 122 6.62 -11.38 12.87
C LEU A 122 5.53 -11.42 13.93
N CYS A 123 4.50 -10.60 13.76
CA CYS A 123 3.21 -10.76 14.42
C CYS A 123 2.21 -11.31 13.40
N LEU A 124 1.77 -12.54 13.57
CA LEU A 124 0.78 -13.18 12.70
C LEU A 124 -0.63 -12.82 13.16
N LEU A 125 -1.40 -12.17 12.30
CA LEU A 125 -2.82 -11.84 12.53
C LEU A 125 -3.68 -12.93 11.87
N ASN A 126 -3.92 -14.02 12.57
CA ASN A 126 -4.66 -15.18 12.03
C ASN A 126 -6.18 -15.04 12.14
N GLY A 127 -6.66 -14.00 12.80
CA GLY A 127 -8.10 -13.71 12.96
C GLY A 127 -8.65 -12.68 11.96
N MET A 128 -7.98 -12.42 10.83
CA MET A 128 -8.45 -11.44 9.85
C MET A 128 -9.74 -11.89 9.16
N TYR A 129 -10.64 -10.93 8.89
CA TYR A 129 -11.83 -11.14 8.05
C TYR A 129 -12.22 -9.85 7.32
N GLY A 130 -12.99 -9.99 6.25
CA GLY A 130 -13.55 -8.90 5.45
C GLY A 130 -15.01 -9.15 5.10
N ASP A 131 -15.65 -8.22 4.38
CA ASP A 131 -17.09 -8.27 4.15
C ASP A 131 -17.49 -9.01 2.86
N VAL A 132 -16.59 -9.09 1.87
CA VAL A 132 -16.94 -9.56 0.53
C VAL A 132 -15.91 -10.51 -0.06
N PRO A 133 -16.34 -11.57 -0.78
CA PRO A 133 -15.44 -12.56 -1.40
C PRO A 133 -15.04 -12.21 -2.84
N ALA A 134 -15.31 -10.99 -3.31
CA ALA A 134 -15.05 -10.59 -4.70
C ALA A 134 -13.86 -9.65 -4.77
N HIS A 135 -12.82 -10.01 -5.56
CA HIS A 135 -11.57 -9.28 -5.65
C HIS A 135 -11.70 -7.76 -5.81
N PRO A 136 -12.49 -7.20 -6.75
CA PRO A 136 -12.53 -5.76 -6.93
C PRO A 136 -13.01 -5.02 -5.68
N GLN A 137 -14.09 -5.50 -5.06
CA GLN A 137 -14.68 -4.90 -3.88
C GLN A 137 -13.80 -5.11 -2.63
N ALA A 138 -13.31 -6.34 -2.40
CA ALA A 138 -12.45 -6.66 -1.26
C ALA A 138 -11.13 -5.89 -1.32
N PHE A 139 -10.56 -5.72 -2.51
CA PHE A 139 -9.33 -4.97 -2.70
C PHE A 139 -9.52 -3.47 -2.42
N VAL A 140 -10.63 -2.89 -2.88
CA VAL A 140 -10.98 -1.49 -2.53
C VAL A 140 -11.24 -1.35 -1.03
N GLN A 141 -11.92 -2.33 -0.38
CA GLN A 141 -12.14 -2.33 1.06
C GLN A 141 -10.82 -2.36 1.84
N LEU A 142 -9.88 -3.22 1.46
CA LEU A 142 -8.55 -3.29 2.06
C LEU A 142 -7.85 -1.92 2.04
N HIS A 143 -7.95 -1.18 0.95
CA HIS A 143 -7.24 0.10 0.79
C HIS A 143 -7.98 1.30 1.37
N THR A 144 -9.31 1.28 1.39
CA THR A 144 -10.13 2.47 1.68
C THR A 144 -11.11 2.33 2.84
N GLY A 145 -11.22 1.11 3.41
CA GLY A 145 -12.23 0.77 4.43
C GLY A 145 -13.64 0.64 3.87
N SER A 146 -13.88 0.81 2.56
CA SER A 146 -15.23 0.73 1.99
C SER A 146 -15.21 0.04 0.63
N PHE A 147 -16.08 -0.95 0.44
CA PHE A 147 -16.25 -1.61 -0.86
C PHE A 147 -17.42 -1.04 -1.69
N GLN A 148 -18.24 -0.17 -1.08
CA GLN A 148 -19.45 0.39 -1.71
C GLN A 148 -19.24 1.82 -2.22
N PHE A 149 -18.40 2.59 -1.56
CA PHE A 149 -18.25 4.01 -1.83
C PHE A 149 -16.80 4.36 -2.18
N VAL A 150 -16.64 5.36 -3.04
CA VAL A 150 -15.33 5.93 -3.33
C VAL A 150 -14.86 6.70 -2.09
N ARG A 151 -13.77 6.24 -1.49
CA ARG A 151 -13.17 6.80 -0.27
C ARG A 151 -11.66 7.02 -0.49
N PRO A 152 -11.04 7.93 0.27
CA PRO A 152 -9.59 8.06 0.25
C PRO A 152 -8.91 6.77 0.73
N SER A 153 -7.81 6.43 0.09
CA SER A 153 -7.00 5.30 0.48
C SER A 153 -6.26 5.53 1.81
N MET A 154 -5.84 4.44 2.44
CA MET A 154 -5.08 4.46 3.69
C MET A 154 -3.83 5.35 3.61
N GLY A 155 -3.03 5.23 2.53
CA GLY A 155 -1.87 6.08 2.32
C GLY A 155 -2.23 7.57 2.18
N SER A 156 -3.37 7.88 1.54
CA SER A 156 -3.87 9.26 1.46
C SER A 156 -4.27 9.83 2.82
N TRP A 157 -4.88 9.02 3.69
CA TRP A 157 -5.18 9.41 5.07
C TRP A 157 -3.92 9.61 5.92
N VAL A 158 -2.89 8.77 5.73
CA VAL A 158 -1.59 8.94 6.41
C VAL A 158 -0.96 10.27 6.02
N LEU A 159 -0.93 10.60 4.73
CA LEU A 159 -0.42 11.90 4.26
C LEU A 159 -1.26 13.08 4.74
N TYR A 160 -2.59 12.93 4.75
CA TYR A 160 -3.48 13.97 5.28
C TYR A 160 -3.19 14.23 6.77
N GLY A 161 -2.94 13.18 7.55
CA GLY A 161 -2.64 13.28 8.99
C GLY A 161 -1.26 13.86 9.28
N LEU A 162 -0.23 13.36 8.61
CA LEU A 162 1.18 13.62 8.99
C LEU A 162 1.95 14.53 8.02
N GLY A 163 1.47 14.69 6.79
CA GLY A 163 2.27 15.33 5.73
C GLY A 163 3.45 14.45 5.28
N THR A 164 4.44 15.04 4.65
CA THR A 164 5.66 14.35 4.18
C THR A 164 6.91 14.89 4.87
N GLU A 165 7.91 14.04 5.05
CA GLU A 165 9.24 14.43 5.56
C GLU A 165 10.16 14.88 4.41
N ASN A 166 9.85 14.48 3.18
CA ASN A 166 10.62 14.84 1.99
C ASN A 166 9.76 15.69 1.04
N GLU A 167 10.21 16.91 0.77
CA GLU A 167 9.50 17.82 -0.13
C GLU A 167 9.75 17.53 -1.63
N ASN A 168 10.72 16.67 -1.95
CA ASN A 168 11.13 16.37 -3.33
C ASN A 168 10.57 15.04 -3.85
N LEU A 169 9.97 14.22 -2.97
CA LEU A 169 9.35 12.94 -3.30
C LEU A 169 7.87 12.92 -2.89
N PRO A 170 7.03 12.13 -3.57
CA PRO A 170 5.68 11.85 -3.09
C PRO A 170 5.74 11.19 -1.71
N GLY A 171 4.90 11.61 -0.79
CA GLY A 171 4.84 10.97 0.52
C GLY A 171 4.13 9.61 0.52
N PHE A 172 3.42 9.27 -0.57
CA PHE A 172 2.80 7.97 -0.82
C PHE A 172 3.16 7.47 -2.23
N ILE A 173 3.76 6.28 -2.31
CA ILE A 173 4.14 5.62 -3.56
C ILE A 173 3.57 4.20 -3.57
N SER A 174 2.93 3.81 -4.69
CA SER A 174 2.49 2.45 -4.96
C SER A 174 3.32 1.88 -6.12
N LEU A 175 4.16 0.88 -5.82
CA LEU A 175 4.98 0.16 -6.79
C LEU A 175 4.16 -0.99 -7.39
N SER A 176 4.12 -1.06 -8.69
CA SER A 176 3.37 -2.09 -9.44
C SER A 176 1.89 -2.23 -9.03
N PRO A 177 1.11 -1.14 -8.91
CA PRO A 177 -0.30 -1.23 -8.55
C PRO A 177 -1.11 -2.00 -9.62
N PRO A 178 -2.21 -2.68 -9.23
CA PRO A 178 -3.10 -3.33 -10.18
C PRO A 178 -3.89 -2.30 -11.00
N ALA A 179 -3.89 -2.46 -12.34
CA ALA A 179 -4.60 -1.56 -13.24
C ALA A 179 -6.12 -1.79 -13.26
N ARG A 180 -6.60 -3.01 -13.00
CA ARG A 180 -8.01 -3.41 -13.18
C ARG A 180 -8.78 -3.66 -11.90
N VAL A 181 -8.13 -4.11 -10.82
CA VAL A 181 -8.77 -4.43 -9.54
C VAL A 181 -8.68 -3.22 -8.63
N GLY A 182 -9.77 -2.50 -8.45
CA GLY A 182 -9.81 -1.22 -7.74
C GLY A 182 -9.15 -0.05 -8.51
N GLY A 183 -8.14 -0.33 -9.33
CA GLY A 183 -7.43 0.66 -10.13
C GLY A 183 -6.90 1.82 -9.29
N ALA A 184 -7.09 3.05 -9.76
CA ALA A 184 -6.62 4.25 -9.07
C ALA A 184 -7.29 4.51 -7.69
N GLN A 185 -8.39 3.83 -7.36
CA GLN A 185 -9.03 3.96 -6.04
C GLN A 185 -8.12 3.45 -4.91
N ASN A 186 -7.26 2.47 -5.20
CA ASN A 186 -6.39 1.85 -4.20
C ASN A 186 -5.34 2.83 -3.65
N TYR A 187 -4.97 3.85 -4.42
CA TYR A 187 -4.02 4.89 -4.02
C TYR A 187 -4.60 6.31 -4.19
N GLY A 188 -5.90 6.40 -4.44
CA GLY A 188 -6.60 7.65 -4.70
C GLY A 188 -6.88 8.45 -3.44
N SER A 189 -6.94 9.78 -3.58
CA SER A 189 -7.33 10.71 -2.52
C SER A 189 -8.83 10.93 -2.41
N ALA A 190 -9.64 10.48 -3.38
CA ALA A 190 -11.09 10.67 -3.47
C ALA A 190 -11.52 12.12 -3.13
N PHE A 191 -12.24 12.33 -2.02
CA PHE A 191 -12.67 13.67 -1.60
C PHE A 191 -11.59 14.47 -0.83
N LEU A 192 -10.48 13.84 -0.42
CA LEU A 192 -9.32 14.60 0.07
C LEU A 192 -8.66 15.37 -1.08
N PRO A 193 -7.98 16.48 -0.81
CA PRO A 193 -7.20 17.17 -1.83
C PRO A 193 -6.25 16.26 -2.61
N ALA A 194 -6.14 16.48 -3.93
CA ALA A 194 -5.38 15.62 -4.84
C ALA A 194 -3.89 15.47 -4.47
N LEU A 195 -3.33 16.41 -3.72
CA LEU A 195 -1.94 16.39 -3.25
C LEU A 195 -1.64 15.21 -2.29
N TYR A 196 -2.67 14.59 -1.70
CA TYR A 196 -2.53 13.41 -0.83
C TYR A 196 -2.65 12.09 -1.59
N GLN A 197 -2.89 12.15 -2.91
CA GLN A 197 -2.96 10.97 -3.75
C GLN A 197 -1.61 10.28 -3.84
N GLY A 198 -1.64 8.94 -3.85
CA GLY A 198 -0.45 8.13 -4.11
C GLY A 198 0.04 8.24 -5.54
N THR A 199 1.34 8.16 -5.72
CA THR A 199 1.99 8.11 -7.03
C THR A 199 2.24 6.65 -7.41
N ALA A 200 1.67 6.24 -8.54
CA ALA A 200 1.88 4.89 -9.09
C ALA A 200 3.20 4.84 -9.89
N ILE A 201 4.03 3.84 -9.61
CA ILE A 201 5.26 3.53 -10.37
C ILE A 201 5.15 2.11 -10.92
N GLY A 202 5.20 1.96 -12.23
CA GLY A 202 5.00 0.68 -12.88
C GLY A 202 3.54 0.24 -12.89
N ALA A 203 3.32 -1.04 -13.14
CA ALA A 203 1.99 -1.67 -13.11
C ALA A 203 2.15 -3.18 -12.89
N LEU A 204 1.24 -3.77 -12.14
CA LEU A 204 1.22 -5.21 -11.88
C LEU A 204 1.22 -6.02 -13.18
N GLY A 205 2.12 -7.00 -13.27
CA GLY A 205 2.32 -7.83 -14.46
C GLY A 205 3.28 -7.24 -15.49
N ARG A 206 3.92 -6.11 -15.19
CA ARG A 206 5.06 -5.57 -15.93
C ARG A 206 6.28 -5.50 -15.01
N PRO A 207 7.47 -5.86 -15.48
CA PRO A 207 8.68 -5.78 -14.65
C PRO A 207 8.91 -4.35 -14.15
N ILE A 208 9.18 -4.21 -12.84
CA ILE A 208 9.41 -2.89 -12.23
C ILE A 208 10.67 -2.21 -12.79
N LYS A 209 11.64 -2.98 -13.28
CA LYS A 209 12.84 -2.43 -13.94
C LYS A 209 12.55 -1.62 -15.20
N ASP A 210 11.41 -1.91 -15.86
CA ASP A 210 10.95 -1.21 -17.06
C ASP A 210 10.00 -0.04 -16.70
N ALA A 211 9.75 0.18 -15.41
CA ALA A 211 8.90 1.25 -14.95
C ALA A 211 9.62 2.59 -15.11
N SER A 212 9.01 3.45 -15.88
CA SER A 212 9.32 4.88 -15.88
C SER A 212 8.14 5.64 -15.27
N LEU A 213 8.42 6.66 -14.49
CA LEU A 213 7.39 7.65 -14.17
C LEU A 213 7.05 8.37 -15.47
N GLN A 214 5.83 8.10 -15.95
CA GLN A 214 5.36 8.76 -17.16
C GLN A 214 5.34 10.28 -16.92
N ASN A 215 5.86 11.02 -17.89
CA ASN A 215 5.88 12.49 -17.87
C ASN A 215 6.80 13.15 -16.81
N LEU A 216 7.83 12.46 -16.32
CA LEU A 216 8.90 13.12 -15.56
C LEU A 216 9.65 14.13 -16.45
N GLU A 217 9.92 13.76 -17.68
CA GLU A 217 10.58 14.64 -18.65
C GLU A 217 9.61 15.05 -19.76
N SER A 218 9.67 16.31 -20.14
CA SER A 218 8.97 16.78 -21.33
C SER A 218 9.83 16.51 -22.55
N SER A 219 9.32 15.72 -23.50
CA SER A 219 9.98 15.56 -24.81
C SER A 219 10.01 16.85 -25.66
N ARG A 220 9.33 17.90 -25.23
CA ARG A 220 9.11 19.15 -25.99
C ARG A 220 9.73 20.39 -25.35
N LEU A 221 10.05 20.35 -24.06
CA LEU A 221 10.52 21.50 -23.31
C LEU A 221 11.80 21.15 -22.56
N THR A 222 12.77 22.05 -22.58
CA THR A 222 13.91 21.98 -21.66
C THR A 222 13.47 22.22 -20.22
N THR A 223 14.25 21.79 -19.24
CA THR A 223 13.96 21.99 -17.81
C THR A 223 13.72 23.47 -17.49
N ASP A 224 14.49 24.39 -18.08
CA ASP A 224 14.32 25.84 -17.89
C ASP A 224 12.98 26.35 -18.46
N LEU A 225 12.58 25.85 -19.62
CA LEU A 225 11.29 26.21 -20.19
C LEU A 225 10.13 25.64 -19.39
N GLN A 226 10.27 24.42 -18.86
CA GLN A 226 9.29 23.84 -17.93
C GLN A 226 9.20 24.68 -16.65
N ARG A 227 10.33 25.09 -16.06
CA ARG A 227 10.33 25.96 -14.88
C ARG A 227 9.58 27.26 -15.14
N ARG A 228 9.89 27.96 -16.25
CA ARG A 228 9.18 29.18 -16.65
C ARG A 228 7.69 28.96 -16.87
N GLN A 229 7.31 27.82 -17.44
CA GLN A 229 5.91 27.48 -17.63
C GLN A 229 5.18 27.27 -16.30
N ILE A 230 5.81 26.59 -15.35
CA ILE A 230 5.28 26.38 -14.00
C ILE A 230 5.16 27.71 -13.26
N ASP A 231 6.19 28.56 -13.32
CA ASP A 231 6.19 29.90 -12.70
C ASP A 231 5.04 30.75 -13.23
N PHE A 232 4.82 30.74 -14.55
CA PHE A 232 3.71 31.45 -15.18
C PHE A 232 2.34 30.92 -14.74
N ILE A 233 2.16 29.58 -14.69
CA ILE A 233 0.91 28.97 -14.21
C ILE A 233 0.68 29.34 -12.74
N GLN A 234 1.73 29.37 -11.94
CA GLN A 234 1.64 29.72 -10.53
C GLN A 234 1.31 31.19 -10.31
N GLU A 235 1.85 32.09 -11.14
CA GLU A 235 1.48 33.50 -11.13
C GLU A 235 0.00 33.69 -11.45
N MET A 236 -0.51 33.00 -12.47
CA MET A 236 -1.94 33.01 -12.80
C MET A 236 -2.81 32.45 -11.67
N ASN A 237 -2.35 31.39 -10.97
CA ASN A 237 -3.07 30.80 -9.86
C ASN A 237 -3.05 31.71 -8.62
N ARG A 238 -1.95 32.43 -8.37
CA ARG A 238 -1.86 33.44 -7.31
C ARG A 238 -2.79 34.64 -7.56
N ASP A 239 -2.85 35.12 -8.80
CA ASP A 239 -3.79 36.16 -9.19
C ASP A 239 -5.25 35.71 -9.03
N LEU A 240 -5.55 34.47 -9.39
CA LEU A 240 -6.88 33.89 -9.13
C LEU A 240 -7.22 33.81 -7.62
N LYS A 241 -6.24 33.45 -6.79
CA LYS A 241 -6.39 33.38 -5.33
C LYS A 241 -6.68 34.76 -4.71
N THR A 242 -6.02 35.81 -5.19
CA THR A 242 -6.28 37.19 -4.72
C THR A 242 -7.67 37.68 -5.06
N ARG A 243 -8.24 37.18 -6.16
CA ARG A 243 -9.61 37.52 -6.61
C ARG A 243 -10.71 36.68 -5.95
N GLN A 244 -10.37 35.48 -5.45
CA GLN A 244 -11.28 34.53 -4.80
C GLN A 244 -10.76 34.15 -3.41
N ASP A 245 -11.15 34.89 -2.42
CA ASP A 245 -10.56 35.00 -1.08
C ASP A 245 -10.54 33.73 -0.20
N THR A 246 -10.84 32.51 -0.69
CA THR A 246 -10.99 31.33 0.18
C THR A 246 -10.76 29.96 -0.45
N ASN A 247 -9.92 29.79 -1.47
CA ASN A 247 -9.83 28.48 -2.11
C ASN A 247 -8.52 27.72 -1.76
N SER A 248 -8.52 26.95 -0.64
CA SER A 248 -7.42 26.04 -0.24
C SER A 248 -7.06 25.00 -1.32
N GLN A 249 -7.93 24.77 -2.29
CA GLN A 249 -7.70 23.84 -3.41
C GLN A 249 -6.71 24.43 -4.43
N ILE A 250 -6.68 25.74 -4.61
CA ILE A 250 -5.71 26.40 -5.51
C ILE A 250 -4.29 26.22 -4.96
N ASP A 251 -4.10 26.35 -3.66
CA ASP A 251 -2.81 26.09 -3.01
C ASP A 251 -2.36 24.63 -3.19
N GLY A 252 -3.30 23.67 -3.09
CA GLY A 252 -3.06 22.27 -3.38
C GLY A 252 -2.59 22.03 -4.82
N VAL A 253 -3.23 22.67 -5.78
CA VAL A 253 -2.86 22.58 -7.21
C VAL A 253 -1.48 23.18 -7.47
N ILE A 254 -1.20 24.38 -6.95
CA ILE A 254 0.11 25.04 -7.07
C ILE A 254 1.23 24.12 -6.58
N LYS A 255 1.04 23.52 -5.40
CA LYS A 255 2.04 22.66 -4.76
C LYS A 255 2.19 21.31 -5.43
N SER A 256 1.12 20.77 -6.03
CA SER A 256 1.22 19.56 -6.86
C SER A 256 2.11 19.76 -8.07
N TYR A 257 2.05 20.93 -8.71
CA TYR A 257 2.95 21.26 -9.82
C TYR A 257 4.41 21.41 -9.37
N GLU A 258 4.65 22.06 -8.22
CA GLU A 258 5.99 22.18 -7.64
C GLU A 258 6.58 20.84 -7.25
N LEU A 259 5.80 19.99 -6.59
CA LEU A 259 6.22 18.63 -6.25
C LEU A 259 6.56 17.85 -7.52
N ALA A 260 5.68 17.87 -8.53
CA ALA A 260 5.90 17.17 -9.79
C ALA A 260 7.20 17.61 -10.49
N PHE A 261 7.53 18.91 -10.45
CA PHE A 261 8.77 19.43 -11.02
C PHE A 261 10.00 18.95 -10.22
N ARG A 262 9.95 18.99 -8.89
CA ARG A 262 11.05 18.51 -8.02
C ARG A 262 11.28 17.00 -8.15
N MET A 263 10.21 16.24 -8.36
CA MET A 263 10.27 14.79 -8.60
C MET A 263 11.10 14.42 -9.83
N GLN A 264 11.19 15.30 -10.85
CA GLN A 264 11.95 15.02 -12.07
C GLN A 264 13.43 14.74 -11.79
N ALA A 265 14.00 15.36 -10.77
CA ALA A 265 15.37 15.12 -10.36
C ALA A 265 15.50 14.02 -9.29
N ALA A 266 14.64 14.04 -8.28
CA ALA A 266 14.76 13.18 -7.10
C ALA A 266 14.35 11.71 -7.36
N VAL A 267 13.32 11.49 -8.16
CA VAL A 267 12.81 10.13 -8.39
C VAL A 267 13.80 9.26 -9.20
N PRO A 268 14.38 9.72 -10.32
CA PRO A 268 15.39 8.95 -11.02
C PRO A 268 16.56 8.53 -10.14
N GLU A 269 16.99 9.41 -9.23
CA GLU A 269 18.08 9.11 -8.30
C GLU A 269 17.74 7.99 -7.32
N VAL A 270 16.56 7.99 -6.74
CA VAL A 270 16.11 6.93 -5.82
C VAL A 270 15.85 5.62 -6.57
N MET A 271 15.32 5.71 -7.80
CA MET A 271 15.01 4.54 -8.64
C MET A 271 16.25 3.86 -9.23
N ASP A 272 17.40 4.55 -9.26
CA ASP A 272 18.65 4.01 -9.80
C ASP A 272 19.28 2.97 -8.87
N LEU A 273 18.93 1.70 -9.07
CA LEU A 273 19.50 0.56 -8.34
C LEU A 273 20.92 0.19 -8.80
N ALA A 274 21.45 0.82 -9.84
CA ALA A 274 22.83 0.58 -10.27
C ALA A 274 23.84 1.06 -9.21
N ARG A 275 23.44 1.99 -8.35
CA ARG A 275 24.24 2.52 -7.22
C ARG A 275 24.37 1.55 -6.04
N GLU A 276 23.53 0.53 -5.96
CA GLU A 276 23.61 -0.49 -4.93
C GLU A 276 24.71 -1.51 -5.23
N SER A 277 25.37 -2.01 -4.19
CA SER A 277 26.38 -3.05 -4.34
C SER A 277 25.79 -4.35 -4.90
N GLU A 278 26.61 -5.17 -5.54
CA GLU A 278 26.17 -6.49 -6.01
C GLU A 278 25.74 -7.39 -4.84
N ASP A 279 26.41 -7.29 -3.69
CA ASP A 279 26.02 -8.02 -2.46
C ASP A 279 24.60 -7.65 -2.01
N MET A 280 24.28 -6.34 -2.02
CA MET A 280 22.93 -5.88 -1.69
C MET A 280 21.91 -6.37 -2.71
N LYS A 281 22.20 -6.31 -4.01
CA LYS A 281 21.32 -6.84 -5.06
C LYS A 281 21.10 -8.35 -4.89
N ASN A 282 22.17 -9.11 -4.63
CA ASN A 282 22.10 -10.55 -4.37
C ASN A 282 21.28 -10.87 -3.11
N LYS A 283 21.44 -10.08 -2.03
CA LYS A 283 20.66 -10.21 -0.79
C LYS A 283 19.17 -10.16 -1.07
N TYR A 284 18.72 -9.23 -1.91
CA TYR A 284 17.34 -9.09 -2.35
C TYR A 284 16.91 -10.05 -3.47
N GLY A 285 17.79 -10.93 -3.95
CA GLY A 285 17.51 -11.87 -5.04
C GLY A 285 17.38 -11.22 -6.42
N ILE A 286 17.93 -10.02 -6.60
CA ILE A 286 17.92 -9.30 -7.88
C ILE A 286 18.85 -10.03 -8.87
N GLY A 287 18.37 -10.23 -10.09
CA GLY A 287 19.08 -11.01 -11.13
C GLY A 287 18.67 -12.48 -11.20
N GLN A 288 17.90 -12.99 -10.23
CA GLN A 288 17.35 -14.34 -10.26
C GLN A 288 15.92 -14.30 -10.85
N PRO A 289 15.56 -15.19 -11.78
CA PRO A 289 14.29 -15.11 -12.52
C PRO A 289 13.03 -15.04 -11.65
N GLU A 290 13.02 -15.74 -10.51
CA GLU A 290 11.87 -15.86 -9.63
C GLU A 290 11.70 -14.64 -8.74
N THR A 291 12.79 -14.01 -8.30
CA THR A 291 12.82 -12.97 -7.26
C THR A 291 13.15 -11.57 -7.80
N ASP A 292 13.71 -11.45 -9.01
CA ASP A 292 14.23 -10.17 -9.56
C ASP A 292 13.22 -9.02 -9.45
N ASP A 293 11.99 -9.23 -9.88
CA ASP A 293 11.00 -8.16 -9.93
C ASP A 293 10.60 -7.69 -8.53
N PHE A 294 10.26 -8.63 -7.64
CA PHE A 294 9.84 -8.28 -6.29
C PHE A 294 11.02 -7.86 -5.41
N GLY A 295 12.21 -8.40 -5.64
CA GLY A 295 13.46 -7.97 -5.02
C GLY A 295 13.78 -6.52 -5.32
N ARG A 296 13.60 -6.09 -6.57
CA ARG A 296 13.73 -4.67 -6.95
C ARG A 296 12.69 -3.80 -6.24
N GLN A 297 11.44 -4.25 -6.17
CA GLN A 297 10.40 -3.50 -5.44
C GLN A 297 10.76 -3.36 -3.94
N CYS A 298 11.21 -4.43 -3.27
CA CYS A 298 11.62 -4.38 -1.87
C CYS A 298 12.82 -3.45 -1.65
N LEU A 299 13.84 -3.53 -2.51
CA LEU A 299 15.00 -2.65 -2.43
C LEU A 299 14.63 -1.18 -2.68
N LEU A 300 13.76 -0.91 -3.66
CA LEU A 300 13.20 0.42 -3.91
C LEU A 300 12.40 0.92 -2.70
N ALA A 301 11.59 0.06 -2.06
CA ALA A 301 10.84 0.44 -0.87
C ALA A 301 11.76 0.85 0.28
N ARG A 302 12.86 0.13 0.52
CA ARG A 302 13.86 0.52 1.51
C ARG A 302 14.45 1.89 1.18
N ARG A 303 14.87 2.15 -0.07
CA ARG A 303 15.43 3.44 -0.50
C ARG A 303 14.43 4.58 -0.37
N LEU A 304 13.18 4.36 -0.75
CA LEU A 304 12.11 5.33 -0.60
C LEU A 304 11.83 5.63 0.88
N ALA A 305 11.80 4.60 1.72
CA ALA A 305 11.65 4.74 3.17
C ALA A 305 12.80 5.54 3.79
N GLU A 306 14.04 5.25 3.39
CA GLU A 306 15.26 5.98 3.79
C GLU A 306 15.22 7.44 3.33
N SER A 307 14.61 7.71 2.17
CA SER A 307 14.42 9.05 1.63
C SER A 307 13.21 9.80 2.21
N GLY A 308 12.54 9.26 3.23
CA GLY A 308 11.44 9.93 3.95
C GLY A 308 10.05 9.76 3.33
N VAL A 309 9.84 8.80 2.44
CA VAL A 309 8.49 8.44 1.96
C VAL A 309 7.72 7.75 3.08
N ARG A 310 6.51 8.23 3.39
CA ARG A 310 5.75 7.75 4.55
C ARG A 310 4.95 6.48 4.30
N PHE A 311 4.41 6.33 3.11
CA PHE A 311 3.63 5.15 2.76
C PHE A 311 4.09 4.57 1.43
N ILE A 312 4.51 3.31 1.45
CA ILE A 312 5.03 2.62 0.28
C ILE A 312 4.28 1.29 0.17
N GLU A 313 3.65 1.08 -0.97
CA GLU A 313 2.98 -0.18 -1.27
C GLU A 313 3.72 -0.94 -2.36
N LEU A 314 3.88 -2.25 -2.16
CA LEU A 314 4.49 -3.17 -3.12
C LEU A 314 3.41 -4.09 -3.66
N GLY A 315 3.27 -4.20 -4.97
CA GLY A 315 2.27 -5.05 -5.60
C GLY A 315 2.84 -6.35 -6.15
N GLN A 316 2.30 -7.50 -5.67
CA GLN A 316 2.58 -8.81 -6.25
C GLN A 316 1.29 -9.57 -6.54
N GLY A 317 1.13 -10.10 -7.75
CA GLY A 317 -0.11 -10.72 -8.22
C GLY A 317 -0.08 -12.24 -8.25
N ASN A 318 -1.11 -12.79 -8.89
CA ASN A 318 -1.27 -14.22 -9.18
C ASN A 318 -1.55 -15.13 -7.97
N TRP A 319 -2.09 -14.58 -6.87
CA TRP A 319 -2.49 -15.39 -5.71
C TRP A 319 -3.89 -15.99 -5.83
N ASP A 320 -4.55 -15.84 -6.97
CA ASP A 320 -5.90 -16.38 -7.25
C ASP A 320 -5.84 -17.83 -7.74
N GLN A 321 -5.40 -18.76 -6.86
CA GLN A 321 -5.19 -20.16 -7.21
C GLN A 321 -6.47 -21.01 -7.09
N HIS A 322 -7.42 -20.82 -7.99
CA HIS A 322 -8.60 -21.70 -8.13
C HIS A 322 -8.26 -23.08 -8.72
N ASN A 323 -7.06 -23.24 -9.26
CA ASN A 323 -6.47 -24.48 -9.72
C ASN A 323 -4.95 -24.37 -9.75
N GLY A 324 -4.24 -25.50 -9.81
CA GLY A 324 -2.77 -25.51 -9.86
C GLY A 324 -2.12 -24.90 -8.63
N LEU A 325 -2.76 -25.02 -7.46
CA LEU A 325 -2.30 -24.44 -6.20
C LEU A 325 -0.85 -24.80 -5.89
N ARG A 326 -0.52 -26.10 -5.97
CA ARG A 326 0.84 -26.59 -5.64
C ARG A 326 1.91 -25.86 -6.44
N LYS A 327 1.74 -25.77 -7.74
CA LYS A 327 2.72 -25.13 -8.64
C LYS A 327 2.75 -23.60 -8.45
N ASN A 328 1.58 -22.98 -8.46
CA ASN A 328 1.46 -21.53 -8.53
C ASN A 328 1.72 -20.85 -7.18
N LEU A 329 1.27 -21.45 -6.07
CA LEU A 329 1.55 -20.92 -4.74
C LEU A 329 3.04 -21.04 -4.41
N ALA A 330 3.66 -22.19 -4.67
CA ALA A 330 5.10 -22.35 -4.48
C ALA A 330 5.90 -21.32 -5.27
N LYS A 331 5.55 -21.11 -6.55
CA LYS A 331 6.20 -20.06 -7.37
C LYS A 331 6.05 -18.68 -6.77
N ASN A 332 4.86 -18.32 -6.32
CA ASN A 332 4.62 -17.00 -5.73
C ASN A 332 5.38 -16.81 -4.42
N CYS A 333 5.38 -17.83 -3.56
CA CYS A 333 6.13 -17.78 -2.28
C CYS A 333 7.63 -17.66 -2.54
N THR A 334 8.21 -18.46 -3.47
CA THR A 334 9.62 -18.34 -3.87
C THR A 334 9.95 -16.93 -4.33
N GLY A 335 9.04 -16.29 -5.09
CA GLY A 335 9.25 -14.94 -5.62
C GLY A 335 9.33 -13.84 -4.56
N ILE A 336 8.74 -14.05 -3.37
CA ILE A 336 8.68 -13.02 -2.32
C ILE A 336 9.47 -13.34 -1.07
N ASP A 337 9.79 -14.61 -0.81
CA ASP A 337 10.39 -15.09 0.45
C ASP A 337 11.74 -14.42 0.73
N GLN A 338 12.72 -14.59 -0.16
CA GLN A 338 14.04 -13.97 -0.01
C GLN A 338 13.97 -12.44 -0.03
N PRO A 339 13.22 -11.76 -0.93
CA PRO A 339 13.08 -10.31 -0.93
C PRO A 339 12.50 -9.73 0.37
N LEU A 340 11.47 -10.36 0.96
CA LEU A 340 10.88 -9.89 2.22
C LEU A 340 11.83 -10.10 3.40
N ALA A 341 12.51 -11.25 3.46
CA ALA A 341 13.52 -11.50 4.48
C ALA A 341 14.65 -10.47 4.38
N ALA A 342 15.15 -10.20 3.17
CA ALA A 342 16.17 -9.18 2.93
C ALA A 342 15.71 -7.78 3.34
N LEU A 343 14.45 -7.43 3.09
CA LEU A 343 13.87 -6.15 3.49
C LEU A 343 13.88 -5.98 5.01
N LEU A 344 13.43 -7.00 5.76
CA LEU A 344 13.42 -6.95 7.23
C LEU A 344 14.84 -6.85 7.79
N GLU A 345 15.77 -7.63 7.25
CA GLU A 345 17.16 -7.63 7.67
C GLU A 345 17.85 -6.29 7.37
N ASP A 346 17.70 -5.74 6.14
CA ASP A 346 18.32 -4.46 5.74
C ASP A 346 17.76 -3.28 6.57
N LEU A 347 16.43 -3.26 6.82
CA LEU A 347 15.81 -2.27 7.71
C LEU A 347 16.37 -2.37 9.14
N ARG A 348 16.60 -3.58 9.65
CA ARG A 348 17.19 -3.80 10.98
C ARG A 348 18.64 -3.33 11.02
N GLU A 349 19.48 -3.75 10.08
CA GLU A 349 20.89 -3.37 9.98
C GLU A 349 21.07 -1.86 9.93
N ARG A 350 20.10 -1.13 9.35
CA ARG A 350 20.08 0.34 9.27
C ARG A 350 19.45 1.02 10.48
N GLY A 351 18.98 0.26 11.47
CA GLY A 351 18.24 0.82 12.62
C GLY A 351 16.90 1.45 12.24
N MET A 352 16.31 1.04 11.11
CA MET A 352 15.06 1.60 10.58
C MET A 352 13.83 0.74 10.89
N LEU A 353 14.00 -0.54 11.27
CA LEU A 353 12.88 -1.46 11.46
C LEU A 353 11.95 -1.00 12.60
N ASP A 354 12.51 -0.50 13.70
CA ASP A 354 11.72 -0.02 14.84
C ASP A 354 10.79 1.16 14.51
N GLU A 355 11.12 1.92 13.46
CA GLU A 355 10.37 3.09 12.99
C GLU A 355 9.63 2.83 11.66
N THR A 356 9.70 1.60 11.13
CA THR A 356 9.08 1.19 9.87
C THR A 356 8.13 0.03 10.11
N LEU A 357 6.83 0.27 9.91
CA LEU A 357 5.83 -0.78 9.99
C LEU A 357 5.79 -1.52 8.65
N VAL A 358 6.24 -2.77 8.65
CA VAL A 358 6.16 -3.66 7.49
C VAL A 358 4.93 -4.55 7.62
N ILE A 359 4.10 -4.59 6.58
CA ILE A 359 2.84 -5.33 6.54
C ILE A 359 2.82 -6.23 5.32
N TRP A 360 2.34 -7.45 5.47
CA TRP A 360 2.07 -8.38 4.38
C TRP A 360 0.65 -8.90 4.46
N GLY A 361 -0.03 -8.98 3.33
CA GLY A 361 -1.36 -9.56 3.24
C GLY A 361 -2.03 -9.30 1.91
N GLY A 362 -3.26 -9.76 1.77
CA GLY A 362 -4.08 -9.58 0.57
C GLY A 362 -5.54 -9.30 0.92
N GLU A 363 -6.37 -9.15 -0.10
CA GLU A 363 -7.77 -8.73 0.06
C GLU A 363 -8.66 -9.77 0.77
N PHE A 364 -8.25 -11.03 0.83
CA PHE A 364 -8.84 -12.15 1.59
C PHE A 364 -7.90 -13.37 1.52
N GLY A 365 -8.33 -14.49 2.11
CA GLY A 365 -7.63 -15.77 2.06
C GLY A 365 -8.28 -16.78 1.12
N ARG A 366 -8.02 -18.07 1.38
CA ARG A 366 -8.54 -19.19 0.60
C ARG A 366 -9.26 -20.19 1.48
N THR A 367 -10.38 -20.76 0.97
CA THR A 367 -11.09 -21.81 1.71
C THR A 367 -10.25 -23.08 1.84
N PRO A 368 -10.38 -23.84 2.95
CA PRO A 368 -9.75 -25.14 3.07
C PRO A 368 -10.34 -26.19 2.12
N HIS A 369 -11.47 -25.88 1.49
CA HIS A 369 -12.15 -26.78 0.58
C HIS A 369 -11.43 -26.86 -0.77
N VAL A 370 -11.38 -28.08 -1.32
CA VAL A 370 -10.86 -28.30 -2.67
C VAL A 370 -11.77 -27.64 -3.70
N LYS A 371 -11.18 -26.92 -4.63
CA LYS A 371 -11.82 -26.41 -5.84
C LYS A 371 -11.16 -27.02 -7.06
N LYS A 372 -11.94 -27.63 -7.94
CA LYS A 372 -11.43 -28.44 -9.05
C LYS A 372 -10.55 -29.59 -8.51
N GLN A 373 -9.39 -29.86 -9.13
CA GLN A 373 -8.48 -30.94 -8.69
C GLN A 373 -7.44 -30.48 -7.69
N ASP A 374 -6.96 -29.24 -7.82
CA ASP A 374 -5.86 -28.68 -7.06
C ASP A 374 -6.01 -27.15 -7.00
N GLY A 375 -6.89 -26.69 -6.12
CA GLY A 375 -7.13 -25.27 -5.92
C GLY A 375 -8.04 -25.01 -4.74
N ARG A 376 -8.14 -23.75 -4.36
CA ARG A 376 -9.00 -23.25 -3.27
C ARG A 376 -9.86 -22.10 -3.75
N ASP A 377 -11.00 -21.90 -3.12
CA ASP A 377 -11.92 -20.79 -3.40
C ASP A 377 -11.62 -19.57 -2.51
N HIS A 378 -12.26 -18.43 -2.77
CA HIS A 378 -12.13 -17.22 -1.98
C HIS A 378 -12.64 -17.42 -0.54
N ASN A 379 -11.89 -16.90 0.43
CA ASN A 379 -12.29 -16.90 1.82
C ASN A 379 -12.11 -15.52 2.45
N HIS A 380 -13.21 -14.77 2.58
CA HIS A 380 -13.24 -13.47 3.26
C HIS A 380 -13.54 -13.61 4.76
N LYS A 381 -13.97 -14.80 5.21
CA LYS A 381 -14.40 -15.04 6.60
C LYS A 381 -13.24 -15.32 7.54
N GLY A 382 -12.12 -15.79 7.02
CA GLY A 382 -10.92 -16.11 7.78
C GLY A 382 -9.68 -16.09 6.90
N PHE A 383 -8.66 -15.29 7.28
CA PHE A 383 -7.38 -15.22 6.58
C PHE A 383 -6.28 -14.63 7.49
N THR A 384 -5.07 -14.55 6.98
CA THR A 384 -3.92 -14.11 7.74
C THR A 384 -3.24 -12.92 7.11
N PHE A 385 -2.86 -11.96 7.96
CA PHE A 385 -1.84 -10.95 7.70
C PHE A 385 -0.64 -11.20 8.62
N TRP A 386 0.49 -10.59 8.31
CA TRP A 386 1.52 -10.39 9.30
C TRP A 386 2.04 -8.96 9.29
N MET A 387 2.55 -8.53 10.44
CA MET A 387 3.17 -7.24 10.67
C MET A 387 4.54 -7.43 11.33
N ALA A 388 5.48 -6.50 11.05
CA ALA A 388 6.79 -6.49 11.69
C ALA A 388 7.30 -5.05 11.87
N GLY A 389 8.09 -4.81 12.89
CA GLY A 389 8.67 -3.49 13.19
C GLY A 389 7.64 -2.45 13.60
N GLY A 390 8.01 -1.16 13.57
CA GLY A 390 7.13 -0.04 13.86
C GLY A 390 6.41 -0.11 15.19
N GLY A 391 7.00 -0.74 16.23
CA GLY A 391 6.40 -0.92 17.56
C GLY A 391 5.37 -2.04 17.65
N ILE A 392 5.43 -3.03 16.76
CA ILE A 392 4.66 -4.28 16.86
C ILE A 392 5.48 -5.33 17.60
N LYS A 393 4.85 -6.10 18.48
CA LYS A 393 5.47 -7.25 19.15
C LYS A 393 5.77 -8.35 18.14
N GLY A 394 7.02 -8.74 18.02
CA GLY A 394 7.43 -9.88 17.23
C GLY A 394 7.26 -11.22 17.96
N GLY A 395 7.34 -12.33 17.20
CA GLY A 395 7.19 -13.68 17.73
C GLY A 395 5.78 -13.99 18.22
N LEU A 396 4.76 -13.26 17.76
CA LEU A 396 3.40 -13.33 18.28
C LEU A 396 2.42 -13.89 17.26
N ARG A 397 1.53 -14.75 17.71
CA ARG A 397 0.32 -15.13 16.99
C ARG A 397 -0.89 -14.49 17.68
N PHE A 398 -1.62 -13.65 16.98
CA PHE A 398 -2.81 -12.96 17.47
C PHE A 398 -4.04 -13.39 16.68
N GLY A 399 -5.07 -13.81 17.40
CA GLY A 399 -6.29 -14.34 16.82
C GLY A 399 -6.14 -15.74 16.21
N ALA A 400 -7.25 -16.32 15.82
CA ALA A 400 -7.28 -17.61 15.15
C ALA A 400 -8.50 -17.73 14.22
N THR A 401 -8.33 -18.53 13.18
CA THR A 401 -9.46 -19.14 12.46
C THR A 401 -9.86 -20.44 13.17
N ASP A 402 -11.04 -20.99 12.82
CA ASP A 402 -11.48 -22.29 13.31
C ASP A 402 -10.49 -23.42 12.97
N GLU A 403 -10.75 -24.62 13.46
CA GLU A 403 -9.88 -25.79 13.32
C GLU A 403 -9.54 -26.15 11.87
N ASN A 404 -10.39 -25.80 10.92
CA ASN A 404 -10.20 -26.03 9.49
C ASN A 404 -9.77 -24.78 8.70
N GLY A 405 -9.68 -23.61 9.34
CA GLY A 405 -9.33 -22.37 8.65
C GLY A 405 -10.47 -21.74 7.81
N ILE A 406 -11.74 -22.03 8.17
CA ILE A 406 -12.90 -21.54 7.42
C ILE A 406 -13.25 -20.10 7.81
N ALA A 407 -13.28 -19.81 9.12
CA ALA A 407 -13.70 -18.50 9.62
C ALA A 407 -12.86 -18.06 10.82
N ALA A 408 -12.65 -16.76 10.96
CA ALA A 408 -12.06 -16.16 12.13
C ALA A 408 -12.97 -16.36 13.36
N VAL A 409 -12.44 -16.92 14.46
CA VAL A 409 -13.20 -17.25 15.66
C VAL A 409 -12.65 -16.62 16.93
N GLU A 410 -11.36 -16.32 16.98
CA GLU A 410 -10.69 -15.70 18.13
C GLU A 410 -10.04 -14.37 17.70
N ASN A 411 -10.15 -13.34 18.55
CA ASN A 411 -9.61 -12.00 18.31
C ASN A 411 -9.83 -11.57 16.85
N ARG A 412 -11.09 -11.69 16.43
CA ARG A 412 -11.50 -11.38 15.05
C ARG A 412 -11.12 -9.96 14.69
N THR A 413 -10.34 -9.80 13.62
CA THR A 413 -9.76 -8.53 13.19
C THR A 413 -10.30 -8.14 11.81
N HIS A 414 -11.11 -7.08 11.77
CA HIS A 414 -11.59 -6.51 10.51
C HIS A 414 -10.54 -5.58 9.87
N PHE A 415 -10.65 -5.27 8.58
CA PHE A 415 -9.80 -4.27 7.94
C PHE A 415 -9.83 -2.91 8.65
N HIS A 416 -10.97 -2.52 9.23
CA HIS A 416 -11.05 -1.27 10.00
C HIS A 416 -10.17 -1.31 11.27
N ASP A 417 -10.01 -2.47 11.90
CA ASP A 417 -9.16 -2.63 13.08
C ASP A 417 -7.67 -2.59 12.68
N LEU A 418 -7.34 -3.20 11.54
CA LEU A 418 -6.02 -3.08 10.92
C LEU A 418 -5.69 -1.61 10.62
N HIS A 419 -6.61 -0.88 9.98
CA HIS A 419 -6.44 0.54 9.67
C HIS A 419 -6.28 1.39 10.94
N ALA A 420 -7.11 1.14 11.97
CA ALA A 420 -7.01 1.84 13.25
C ALA A 420 -5.64 1.60 13.90
N THR A 421 -5.13 0.36 13.83
CA THR A 421 -3.84 -0.03 14.40
C THR A 421 -2.67 0.60 13.65
N ILE A 422 -2.70 0.61 12.31
CA ILE A 422 -1.69 1.28 11.47
C ILE A 422 -1.64 2.78 11.79
N LEU A 423 -2.79 3.45 11.83
CA LEU A 423 -2.86 4.87 12.18
C LEU A 423 -2.34 5.13 13.60
N HIS A 424 -2.67 4.26 14.55
CA HIS A 424 -2.19 4.37 15.93
C HIS A 424 -0.66 4.27 16.00
N GLN A 425 -0.04 3.30 15.32
CA GLN A 425 1.43 3.17 15.30
C GLN A 425 2.11 4.41 14.71
N LEU A 426 1.44 5.09 13.78
CA LEU A 426 1.89 6.38 13.23
C LEU A 426 1.57 7.59 14.12
N GLY A 427 1.03 7.39 15.33
CA GLY A 427 0.66 8.46 16.26
C GLY A 427 -0.64 9.20 15.89
N LEU A 428 -1.47 8.60 15.05
CA LEU A 428 -2.74 9.16 14.60
C LEU A 428 -3.91 8.48 15.31
N ASP A 429 -4.72 9.26 16.00
CA ASP A 429 -6.01 8.82 16.53
C ASP A 429 -7.00 8.72 15.36
N HIS A 430 -7.39 7.50 15.03
CA HIS A 430 -8.27 7.23 13.88
C HIS A 430 -9.68 7.82 14.03
N GLU A 431 -10.10 8.15 15.25
CA GLU A 431 -11.40 8.79 15.52
C GLU A 431 -11.33 10.32 15.36
N LYS A 432 -10.17 10.92 15.67
CA LYS A 432 -9.94 12.37 15.54
C LYS A 432 -9.46 12.76 14.14
N LEU A 433 -8.86 11.82 13.40
CA LEU A 433 -8.42 12.06 12.03
C LEU A 433 -9.62 12.10 11.09
N THR A 434 -10.26 13.25 11.01
CA THR A 434 -11.49 13.46 10.22
C THR A 434 -11.29 14.48 9.11
N TYR A 435 -12.09 14.35 8.06
CA TYR A 435 -12.22 15.33 6.99
C TYR A 435 -13.69 15.64 6.73
N ARG A 436 -14.05 16.94 6.80
CA ARG A 436 -15.42 17.41 6.54
C ARG A 436 -15.68 17.44 5.05
N TYR A 437 -16.64 16.63 4.58
CA TYR A 437 -17.07 16.58 3.19
C TYR A 437 -18.58 16.38 3.11
N ALA A 438 -19.25 17.12 2.20
CA ALA A 438 -20.70 17.02 1.99
C ALA A 438 -21.54 17.00 3.28
N GLY A 439 -21.17 17.82 4.27
CA GLY A 439 -21.93 17.94 5.52
C GLY A 439 -21.62 16.90 6.60
N ARG A 440 -20.76 15.90 6.32
CA ARG A 440 -20.36 14.85 7.27
C ARG A 440 -18.84 14.88 7.52
N ASP A 441 -18.41 14.52 8.73
CA ASP A 441 -17.02 14.24 9.05
C ASP A 441 -16.72 12.78 8.74
N PHE A 442 -15.81 12.56 7.77
CA PHE A 442 -15.35 11.23 7.35
C PHE A 442 -14.02 10.88 8.01
N ARG A 443 -13.79 9.60 8.26
CA ARG A 443 -12.54 9.01 8.70
C ARG A 443 -12.29 7.68 7.96
N LEU A 444 -11.05 7.20 7.92
CA LEU A 444 -10.68 5.96 7.23
C LEU A 444 -11.49 4.75 7.75
N THR A 445 -11.69 4.68 9.06
CA THR A 445 -12.37 3.57 9.74
C THR A 445 -13.90 3.71 9.77
N ASP A 446 -14.45 4.74 9.15
CA ASP A 446 -15.87 5.12 9.23
C ASP A 446 -16.36 5.18 10.69
N VAL A 447 -17.37 4.39 11.07
CA VAL A 447 -17.87 4.29 12.46
C VAL A 447 -17.28 3.11 13.23
N HIS A 448 -16.35 2.39 12.63
CA HIS A 448 -15.76 1.14 13.11
C HIS A 448 -14.28 1.34 13.50
N GLY A 449 -13.59 0.22 13.73
CA GLY A 449 -12.16 0.15 13.98
C GLY A 449 -11.81 0.18 15.46
N GLN A 450 -11.05 -0.82 15.88
CA GLN A 450 -10.46 -0.92 17.21
C GLN A 450 -8.96 -1.12 17.07
N VAL A 451 -8.19 -0.38 17.86
CA VAL A 451 -6.73 -0.58 17.91
C VAL A 451 -6.42 -1.90 18.59
N LEU A 452 -5.64 -2.74 17.95
CA LEU A 452 -5.21 -4.05 18.46
C LEU A 452 -4.11 -3.87 19.51
N LYS A 453 -4.46 -3.48 20.72
CA LYS A 453 -3.51 -3.11 21.78
C LYS A 453 -2.58 -4.25 22.19
N ASP A 454 -3.05 -5.49 22.11
CA ASP A 454 -2.30 -6.67 22.59
C ASP A 454 -1.07 -6.98 21.72
N ILE A 455 -1.06 -6.51 20.47
CA ILE A 455 0.09 -6.66 19.55
C ILE A 455 1.08 -5.49 19.61
N LEU A 456 0.83 -4.47 20.42
CA LEU A 456 1.69 -3.27 20.52
C LEU A 456 2.80 -3.50 21.56
N ALA A 457 4.07 -3.10 21.21
CA ALA A 457 5.25 -3.18 22.07
C ALA A 457 5.35 -1.99 23.04
#